data_642e394e796e7bd0a748262f7f229999
#
_entry.id   642e394e796e7bd0a748262f7f229999
#
_cell.length_a   1.000
_cell.length_b   1.000
_cell.length_c   1.000
_cell.angle_alpha   90.00
_cell.angle_beta   90.00
_cell.angle_gamma   90.00
#
_symmetry.space_group_name_H-M   'P 1'
#
loop_
_entity.id
_entity.type
_entity.pdbx_description
1 polymer ?
#
loop_
_entity_poly.entity_id
_entity_poly.type
_entity_poly.pdbx_seq_one_letter_code
_entity_poly.pdbx_strand_id
1 'polypeptide(L)'
;YILIFGKFGFPALGIAGAAIGSSLAELVSLLFFILYTRSRIDCCKYGLDRIPKFRLDVLKRMLNVSFWTMIQNFFSLSTWFLFFLYVEHLGERSLAVTNIVRNVSGILFMVLMAFASTCGSLVSNLIGAGHSDCVAGTIRQHVRIAYVFVLPLALLFALFPKLILGIYTDIPDLQDASVHSLWVMCSTYLFLVPANVYFQAVSGTGNTRTALGMELATLVIYTRSEEH
;
A
#
# COMPACT_ATOMS: atom_id res chain seq x y z
N TYR A 1 20.53 1.55 8.72
CA TYR A 1 21.41 2.70 8.88
C TYR A 1 22.82 2.29 9.35
N ILE A 2 22.92 1.52 10.45
CA ILE A 2 24.19 1.11 11.06
C ILE A 2 25.08 0.35 10.08
N LEU A 3 24.55 -0.68 9.44
CA LEU A 3 25.27 -1.53 8.49
C LEU A 3 25.52 -0.86 7.13
N ILE A 4 24.72 0.15 6.77
CA ILE A 4 24.90 0.88 5.51
C ILE A 4 26.10 1.83 5.65
N PHE A 5 26.14 2.60 6.74
CA PHE A 5 27.11 3.68 6.94
C PHE A 5 28.28 3.32 7.88
N GLY A 6 28.31 2.11 8.42
CA GLY A 6 29.41 1.65 9.26
C GLY A 6 29.52 2.38 10.60
N LYS A 7 28.39 2.61 11.28
CA LYS A 7 28.39 3.26 12.60
C LYS A 7 28.46 2.23 13.73
N PHE A 8 28.85 2.67 14.93
CA PHE A 8 28.99 1.81 16.13
C PHE A 8 29.98 0.66 15.99
N GLY A 9 31.05 0.84 15.20
CA GLY A 9 32.10 -0.19 15.06
C GLY A 9 31.82 -1.28 14.02
N PHE A 10 30.70 -1.20 13.30
CA PHE A 10 30.40 -2.11 12.19
C PHE A 10 31.03 -1.60 10.89
N PRO A 11 31.44 -2.50 9.97
CA PRO A 11 31.95 -2.10 8.66
C PRO A 11 30.82 -1.47 7.81
N ALA A 12 31.19 -0.47 7.00
CA ALA A 12 30.28 0.13 6.03
C ALA A 12 30.06 -0.83 4.86
N LEU A 13 28.94 -1.56 4.86
CA LEU A 13 28.61 -2.58 3.84
C LEU A 13 27.80 -1.99 2.68
N GLY A 14 27.42 -0.70 2.72
CA GLY A 14 26.65 -0.07 1.64
C GLY A 14 25.35 -0.81 1.31
N ILE A 15 25.17 -1.19 0.04
CA ILE A 15 23.96 -1.89 -0.45
C ILE A 15 23.79 -3.27 0.20
N ALA A 16 24.90 -4.00 0.42
CA ALA A 16 24.85 -5.29 1.13
C ALA A 16 24.36 -5.11 2.58
N GLY A 17 24.77 -4.02 3.25
CA GLY A 17 24.29 -3.67 4.58
C GLY A 17 22.79 -3.37 4.62
N ALA A 18 22.24 -2.76 3.59
CA ALA A 18 20.80 -2.54 3.44
C ALA A 18 20.04 -3.87 3.31
N ALA A 19 20.52 -4.78 2.46
CA ALA A 19 19.91 -6.10 2.25
C ALA A 19 19.91 -6.94 3.54
N ILE A 20 21.04 -6.99 4.25
CA ILE A 20 21.15 -7.70 5.54
C ILE A 20 20.21 -7.07 6.58
N GLY A 21 20.14 -5.72 6.65
CA GLY A 21 19.26 -5.01 7.56
C GLY A 21 17.78 -5.34 7.32
N SER A 22 17.34 -5.37 6.07
CA SER A 22 15.98 -5.76 5.70
C SER A 22 15.68 -7.22 6.05
N SER A 23 16.59 -8.12 5.76
CA SER A 23 16.42 -9.55 6.10
C SER A 23 16.34 -9.78 7.61
N LEU A 24 17.15 -9.07 8.39
CA LEU A 24 17.09 -9.12 9.86
C LEU A 24 15.77 -8.56 10.39
N ALA A 25 15.26 -7.46 9.82
CA ALA A 25 13.98 -6.87 10.21
C ALA A 25 12.83 -7.85 9.96
N GLU A 26 12.80 -8.53 8.83
CA GLU A 26 11.82 -9.57 8.52
C GLU A 26 11.89 -10.75 9.49
N LEU A 27 13.11 -11.19 9.83
CA LEU A 27 13.32 -12.29 10.79
C LEU A 27 12.84 -11.91 12.19
N VAL A 28 13.15 -10.70 12.66
CA VAL A 28 12.68 -10.18 13.95
C VAL A 28 11.15 -10.08 13.95
N SER A 29 10.56 -9.58 12.87
CA SER A 29 9.10 -9.49 12.69
C SER A 29 8.45 -10.87 12.77
N LEU A 30 9.00 -11.86 12.08
CA LEU A 30 8.53 -13.24 12.11
C LEU A 30 8.59 -13.82 13.53
N LEU A 31 9.71 -13.66 14.22
CA LEU A 31 9.88 -14.12 15.60
C LEU A 31 8.87 -13.46 16.54
N PHE A 32 8.69 -12.14 16.40
CA PHE A 32 7.70 -11.40 17.19
C PHE A 32 6.29 -11.95 16.96
N PHE A 33 5.87 -12.16 15.72
CA PHE A 33 4.55 -12.72 15.41
C PHE A 33 4.37 -14.13 15.95
N ILE A 34 5.38 -15.00 15.88
CA ILE A 34 5.32 -16.35 16.46
C ILE A 34 5.14 -16.28 17.98
N LEU A 35 5.95 -15.47 18.67
CA LEU A 35 5.91 -15.32 20.11
C LEU A 35 4.57 -14.70 20.56
N TYR A 36 4.12 -13.66 19.89
CA TYR A 36 2.85 -13.01 20.17
C TYR A 36 1.66 -13.95 19.97
N THR A 37 1.64 -14.68 18.86
CA THR A 37 0.59 -15.66 18.56
C THR A 37 0.53 -16.75 19.65
N ARG A 38 1.68 -17.31 20.02
CA ARG A 38 1.75 -18.32 21.10
C ARG A 38 1.32 -17.80 22.47
N SER A 39 1.59 -16.52 22.76
CA SER A 39 1.30 -15.90 24.05
C SER A 39 -0.15 -15.41 24.18
N ARG A 40 -0.77 -14.97 23.08
CA ARG A 40 -2.06 -14.26 23.12
C ARG A 40 -3.21 -14.98 22.42
N ILE A 41 -2.91 -15.95 21.57
CA ILE A 41 -3.91 -16.67 20.79
C ILE A 41 -3.99 -18.12 21.29
N ASP A 42 -5.20 -18.59 21.50
CA ASP A 42 -5.44 -20.00 21.82
C ASP A 42 -5.20 -20.85 20.57
N CYS A 43 -3.97 -21.37 20.46
CA CYS A 43 -3.53 -22.16 19.32
C CYS A 43 -4.37 -23.42 19.13
N CYS A 44 -4.86 -24.03 20.23
CA CYS A 44 -5.72 -25.19 20.15
C CYS A 44 -7.08 -24.89 19.54
N LYS A 45 -7.68 -23.74 19.89
CA LYS A 45 -8.98 -23.29 19.35
C LYS A 45 -8.94 -23.08 17.84
N TYR A 46 -7.84 -22.54 17.33
CA TYR A 46 -7.67 -22.27 15.90
C TYR A 46 -6.93 -23.37 15.14
N GLY A 47 -6.56 -24.46 15.83
CA GLY A 47 -5.88 -25.60 15.21
C GLY A 47 -4.47 -25.29 14.69
N LEU A 48 -3.81 -24.26 15.23
CA LEU A 48 -2.46 -23.85 14.86
C LEU A 48 -1.37 -24.81 15.37
N ASP A 49 -1.72 -25.68 16.30
CA ASP A 49 -0.80 -26.71 16.86
C ASP A 49 -0.61 -27.90 15.94
N ARG A 50 -1.46 -28.04 14.94
CA ARG A 50 -1.47 -29.23 14.08
C ARG A 50 -1.19 -28.82 12.64
N ILE A 51 -0.31 -29.57 11.98
CA ILE A 51 -0.13 -29.43 10.55
C ILE A 51 -1.42 -29.89 9.86
N PRO A 52 -2.18 -28.98 9.21
CA PRO A 52 -3.44 -29.35 8.59
C PRO A 52 -3.21 -30.37 7.47
N LYS A 53 -4.12 -31.33 7.35
CA LYS A 53 -4.10 -32.25 6.21
C LYS A 53 -4.31 -31.43 4.93
N PHE A 54 -3.48 -31.69 3.94
CA PHE A 54 -3.55 -31.04 2.64
C PHE A 54 -4.93 -31.33 1.97
N ARG A 55 -5.70 -30.27 1.72
CA ARG A 55 -7.04 -30.34 1.11
C ARG A 55 -7.05 -29.65 -0.22
N LEU A 56 -7.09 -30.44 -1.29
CA LEU A 56 -7.11 -29.95 -2.68
C LEU A 56 -8.29 -29.03 -2.97
N ASP A 57 -9.46 -29.30 -2.39
CA ASP A 57 -10.67 -28.49 -2.60
C ASP A 57 -10.49 -27.06 -2.09
N VAL A 58 -9.88 -26.91 -0.91
CA VAL A 58 -9.58 -25.60 -0.31
C VAL A 58 -8.54 -24.88 -1.15
N LEU A 59 -7.47 -25.59 -1.54
CA LEU A 59 -6.42 -25.03 -2.39
C LEU A 59 -7.00 -24.54 -3.73
N LYS A 60 -7.85 -25.32 -4.39
CA LYS A 60 -8.48 -24.93 -5.66
C LYS A 60 -9.34 -23.68 -5.53
N ARG A 61 -10.08 -23.54 -4.43
CA ARG A 61 -10.87 -22.33 -4.14
C ARG A 61 -9.97 -21.12 -3.91
N MET A 62 -8.92 -21.28 -3.11
CA MET A 62 -7.95 -20.21 -2.86
C MET A 62 -7.23 -19.79 -4.15
N LEU A 63 -6.78 -20.73 -4.95
CA LEU A 63 -6.14 -20.44 -6.24
C LEU A 63 -7.07 -19.70 -7.21
N ASN A 64 -8.35 -20.04 -7.24
CA ASN A 64 -9.31 -19.33 -8.10
C ASN A 64 -9.48 -17.85 -7.70
N VAL A 65 -9.52 -17.56 -6.40
CA VAL A 65 -9.58 -16.16 -5.89
C VAL A 65 -8.25 -15.44 -6.14
N SER A 66 -7.14 -16.09 -5.79
CA SER A 66 -5.79 -15.53 -5.92
C SER A 66 -5.41 -15.27 -7.38
N PHE A 67 -5.83 -16.11 -8.31
CA PHE A 67 -5.53 -15.95 -9.74
C PHE A 67 -6.01 -14.59 -10.28
N TRP A 68 -7.24 -14.20 -9.96
CA TRP A 68 -7.79 -12.91 -10.39
C TRP A 68 -7.07 -11.74 -9.74
N THR A 69 -6.69 -11.88 -8.46
CA THR A 69 -5.89 -10.88 -7.74
C THR A 69 -4.47 -10.77 -8.32
N MET A 70 -3.87 -11.89 -8.73
CA MET A 70 -2.55 -11.88 -9.39
C MET A 70 -2.61 -11.15 -10.74
N ILE A 71 -3.63 -11.41 -11.56
CA ILE A 71 -3.83 -10.70 -12.83
C ILE A 71 -4.00 -9.20 -12.57
N GLN A 72 -4.80 -8.83 -11.58
CA GLN A 72 -5.02 -7.45 -11.18
C GLN A 72 -3.70 -6.76 -10.79
N ASN A 73 -2.93 -7.37 -9.91
CA ASN A 73 -1.63 -6.83 -9.49
C ASN A 73 -0.64 -6.73 -10.65
N PHE A 74 -0.65 -7.68 -11.58
CA PHE A 74 0.18 -7.64 -12.77
C PHE A 74 -0.13 -6.41 -13.64
N PHE A 75 -1.40 -6.14 -13.93
CA PHE A 75 -1.79 -4.95 -14.68
C PHE A 75 -1.46 -3.66 -13.95
N SER A 76 -1.70 -3.61 -12.65
CA SER A 76 -1.37 -2.45 -11.80
C SER A 76 0.14 -2.13 -11.85
N LEU A 77 0.98 -3.14 -11.63
CA LEU A 77 2.43 -2.98 -11.69
C LEU A 77 2.93 -2.63 -13.09
N SER A 78 2.34 -3.23 -14.15
CA SER A 78 2.70 -2.93 -15.53
C SER A 78 2.38 -1.48 -15.88
N THR A 79 1.23 -0.97 -15.43
CA THR A 79 0.85 0.44 -15.63
C THR A 79 1.83 1.39 -14.93
N TRP A 80 2.21 1.08 -13.69
CA TRP A 80 3.22 1.85 -12.97
C TRP A 80 4.56 1.84 -13.70
N PHE A 81 4.99 0.69 -14.19
CA PHE A 81 6.23 0.56 -14.95
C PHE A 81 6.20 1.39 -16.23
N LEU A 82 5.10 1.33 -17.01
CA LEU A 82 4.93 2.13 -18.20
C LEU A 82 4.94 3.63 -17.88
N PHE A 83 4.25 4.07 -16.83
CA PHE A 83 4.28 5.46 -16.38
C PHE A 83 5.72 5.94 -16.12
N PHE A 84 6.54 5.15 -15.42
CA PHE A 84 7.94 5.51 -15.19
C PHE A 84 8.76 5.56 -16.46
N LEU A 85 8.54 4.66 -17.42
CA LEU A 85 9.19 4.72 -18.74
C LEU A 85 8.85 6.03 -19.48
N TYR A 86 7.59 6.45 -19.45
CA TYR A 86 7.19 7.74 -20.05
C TYR A 86 7.85 8.93 -19.35
N VAL A 87 7.87 8.93 -18.03
CA VAL A 87 8.52 10.01 -17.26
C VAL A 87 10.03 10.07 -17.51
N GLU A 88 10.69 8.92 -17.69
CA GLU A 88 12.11 8.86 -18.04
C GLU A 88 12.39 9.54 -19.37
N HIS A 89 11.51 9.39 -20.38
CA HIS A 89 11.63 10.08 -21.66
C HIS A 89 11.47 11.60 -21.57
N LEU A 90 10.84 12.12 -20.50
CA LEU A 90 10.72 13.55 -20.23
C LEU A 90 12.00 14.17 -19.64
N GLY A 91 13.00 13.36 -19.36
CA GLY A 91 14.32 13.76 -18.86
C GLY A 91 14.54 13.51 -17.36
N GLU A 92 15.81 13.56 -16.97
CA GLU A 92 16.27 13.21 -15.61
C GLU A 92 15.64 14.09 -14.52
N ARG A 93 15.41 15.37 -14.79
CA ARG A 93 14.78 16.29 -13.85
C ARG A 93 13.34 15.88 -13.52
N SER A 94 12.56 15.55 -14.53
CA SER A 94 11.17 15.10 -14.38
C SER A 94 11.10 13.78 -13.60
N LEU A 95 12.02 12.88 -13.89
CA LEU A 95 12.14 11.60 -13.17
C LEU A 95 12.51 11.81 -11.69
N ALA A 96 13.46 12.72 -11.40
CA ALA A 96 13.86 13.04 -10.03
C ALA A 96 12.69 13.64 -9.23
N VAL A 97 11.98 14.64 -9.78
CA VAL A 97 10.79 15.24 -9.15
C VAL A 97 9.72 14.18 -8.88
N THR A 98 9.41 13.34 -9.86
CA THR A 98 8.42 12.28 -9.72
C THR A 98 8.79 11.29 -8.61
N ASN A 99 10.06 10.88 -8.53
CA ASN A 99 10.53 9.98 -7.48
C ASN A 99 10.45 10.61 -6.09
N ILE A 100 10.80 11.90 -5.94
CA ILE A 100 10.69 12.62 -4.67
C ILE A 100 9.23 12.68 -4.23
N VAL A 101 8.33 13.14 -5.10
CA VAL A 101 6.89 13.27 -4.80
C VAL A 101 6.28 11.91 -4.46
N ARG A 102 6.64 10.87 -5.21
CA ARG A 102 6.20 9.49 -4.94
C ARG A 102 6.63 9.00 -3.56
N ASN A 103 7.88 9.21 -3.17
CA ASN A 103 8.39 8.77 -1.88
C ASN A 103 7.69 9.51 -0.73
N VAL A 104 7.48 10.81 -0.87
CA VAL A 104 6.73 11.62 0.11
C VAL A 104 5.28 11.16 0.19
N SER A 105 4.60 11.01 -0.94
CA SER A 105 3.21 10.54 -0.98
C SER A 105 3.06 9.09 -0.51
N GLY A 106 4.11 8.29 -0.62
CA GLY A 106 4.16 6.92 -0.10
C GLY A 106 3.84 6.81 1.39
N ILE A 107 4.23 7.82 2.19
CA ILE A 107 3.89 7.88 3.61
C ILE A 107 2.37 8.02 3.80
N LEU A 108 1.74 8.94 3.06
CA LEU A 108 0.28 9.12 3.09
C LEU A 108 -0.45 7.86 2.62
N PHE A 109 0.06 7.24 1.54
CA PHE A 109 -0.51 6.03 0.98
C PHE A 109 -0.40 4.84 1.94
N MET A 110 0.70 4.72 2.68
CA MET A 110 0.88 3.67 3.70
C MET A 110 -0.18 3.77 4.81
N VAL A 111 -0.45 4.98 5.30
CA VAL A 111 -1.50 5.22 6.31
C VAL A 111 -2.87 4.87 5.73
N LEU A 112 -3.18 5.33 4.51
CA LEU A 112 -4.43 5.00 3.82
C LEU A 112 -4.63 3.50 3.67
N MET A 113 -3.60 2.79 3.21
CA MET A 113 -3.67 1.34 2.97
C MET A 113 -3.86 0.53 4.26
N ALA A 114 -3.35 1.01 5.39
CA ALA A 114 -3.61 0.38 6.68
C ALA A 114 -5.11 0.35 7.01
N PHE A 115 -5.81 1.46 6.82
CA PHE A 115 -7.26 1.53 7.02
C PHE A 115 -8.06 0.77 5.96
N ALA A 116 -7.65 0.87 4.70
CA ALA A 116 -8.32 0.21 3.60
C ALA A 116 -8.23 -1.33 3.71
N SER A 117 -7.06 -1.88 3.98
CA SER A 117 -6.85 -3.32 4.16
C SER A 117 -7.60 -3.87 5.38
N THR A 118 -7.62 -3.11 6.48
CA THR A 118 -8.40 -3.46 7.67
C THR A 118 -9.89 -3.51 7.36
N CYS A 119 -10.39 -2.55 6.57
CA CYS A 119 -11.79 -2.56 6.11
C CYS A 119 -12.10 -3.82 5.31
N GLY A 120 -11.25 -4.21 4.37
CA GLY A 120 -11.41 -5.44 3.58
C GLY A 120 -11.48 -6.70 4.46
N SER A 121 -10.60 -6.79 5.45
CA SER A 121 -10.59 -7.91 6.41
C SER A 121 -11.86 -7.97 7.25
N LEU A 122 -12.35 -6.82 7.74
CA LEU A 122 -13.59 -6.74 8.52
C LEU A 122 -14.82 -7.07 7.69
N VAL A 123 -14.88 -6.60 6.45
CA VAL A 123 -15.97 -6.95 5.51
C VAL A 123 -16.01 -8.46 5.28
N SER A 124 -14.86 -9.08 5.05
CA SER A 124 -14.75 -10.53 4.89
C SER A 124 -15.27 -11.28 6.12
N ASN A 125 -14.89 -10.83 7.33
CA ASN A 125 -15.36 -11.42 8.58
C ASN A 125 -16.87 -11.25 8.79
N LEU A 126 -17.43 -10.07 8.52
CA LEU A 126 -18.86 -9.80 8.63
C LEU A 126 -19.70 -10.69 7.71
N ILE A 127 -19.25 -10.85 6.46
CA ILE A 127 -19.91 -11.74 5.49
C ILE A 127 -19.83 -13.19 5.95
N GLY A 128 -18.65 -13.62 6.44
CA GLY A 128 -18.47 -14.97 6.97
C GLY A 128 -19.30 -15.26 8.21
N ALA A 129 -19.61 -14.24 9.02
CA ALA A 129 -20.49 -14.33 10.19
C ALA A 129 -21.99 -14.20 9.85
N GLY A 130 -22.34 -13.93 8.59
CA GLY A 130 -23.75 -13.78 8.16
C GLY A 130 -24.34 -12.39 8.40
N HIS A 131 -23.51 -11.38 8.79
CA HIS A 131 -23.94 -10.00 9.09
C HIS A 131 -23.70 -9.08 7.91
N SER A 132 -24.25 -9.41 6.74
CA SER A 132 -24.06 -8.62 5.50
C SER A 132 -24.69 -7.23 5.54
N ASP A 133 -25.73 -7.01 6.35
CA ASP A 133 -26.41 -5.72 6.60
C ASP A 133 -25.50 -4.70 7.29
N CYS A 134 -24.51 -5.15 8.08
CA CYS A 134 -23.54 -4.28 8.75
C CYS A 134 -22.39 -3.80 7.84
N VAL A 135 -22.20 -4.41 6.68
CA VAL A 135 -21.07 -4.14 5.79
C VAL A 135 -21.00 -2.69 5.34
N ALA A 136 -22.13 -2.14 4.85
CA ALA A 136 -22.17 -0.75 4.36
C ALA A 136 -21.85 0.28 5.47
N GLY A 137 -22.33 0.01 6.69
CA GLY A 137 -22.02 0.84 7.87
C GLY A 137 -20.54 0.83 8.21
N THR A 138 -19.94 -0.36 8.21
CA THR A 138 -18.51 -0.57 8.48
C THR A 138 -17.63 0.16 7.46
N ILE A 139 -17.92 0.04 6.17
CA ILE A 139 -17.19 0.74 5.11
C ILE A 139 -17.24 2.27 5.34
N ARG A 140 -18.44 2.81 5.57
CA ARG A 140 -18.63 4.25 5.77
C ARG A 140 -17.89 4.77 7.01
N GLN A 141 -17.84 3.95 8.08
CA GLN A 141 -17.07 4.27 9.28
C GLN A 141 -15.56 4.28 8.98
N HIS A 142 -15.04 3.31 8.23
CA HIS A 142 -13.62 3.26 7.86
C HIS A 142 -13.23 4.44 6.97
N VAL A 143 -14.06 4.84 6.02
CA VAL A 143 -13.82 6.05 5.22
C VAL A 143 -13.69 7.28 6.11
N ARG A 144 -14.60 7.46 7.10
CA ARG A 144 -14.52 8.59 8.02
C ARG A 144 -13.25 8.57 8.87
N ILE A 145 -12.90 7.40 9.43
CA ILE A 145 -11.68 7.25 10.23
C ILE A 145 -10.44 7.50 9.38
N ALA A 146 -10.37 6.94 8.17
CA ALA A 146 -9.26 7.17 7.25
C ALA A 146 -9.09 8.67 6.93
N TYR A 147 -10.19 9.40 6.70
CA TYR A 147 -10.14 10.86 6.52
C TYR A 147 -9.58 11.60 7.73
N VAL A 148 -9.94 11.20 8.96
CA VAL A 148 -9.45 11.83 10.19
C VAL A 148 -7.93 11.73 10.32
N PHE A 149 -7.31 10.69 9.78
CA PHE A 149 -5.86 10.51 9.84
C PHE A 149 -5.13 11.00 8.58
N VAL A 150 -5.66 10.71 7.40
CA VAL A 150 -4.99 11.01 6.13
C VAL A 150 -5.07 12.49 5.79
N LEU A 151 -6.23 13.16 5.98
CA LEU A 151 -6.37 14.56 5.59
C LEU A 151 -5.52 15.53 6.43
N PRO A 152 -5.44 15.42 7.77
CA PRO A 152 -4.53 16.28 8.54
C PRO A 152 -3.06 16.07 8.14
N LEU A 153 -2.66 14.83 7.85
CA LEU A 153 -1.30 14.54 7.39
C LEU A 153 -1.05 15.11 6.00
N ALA A 154 -2.00 14.99 5.07
CA ALA A 154 -1.92 15.60 3.75
C ALA A 154 -1.89 17.14 3.83
N LEU A 155 -2.67 17.73 4.74
CA LEU A 155 -2.66 19.16 5.01
C LEU A 155 -1.31 19.62 5.58
N LEU A 156 -0.71 18.86 6.49
CA LEU A 156 0.63 19.13 7.00
C LEU A 156 1.66 19.16 5.87
N PHE A 157 1.61 18.21 4.94
CA PHE A 157 2.50 18.17 3.78
C PHE A 157 2.27 19.33 2.82
N ALA A 158 1.02 19.73 2.63
CA ALA A 158 0.66 20.87 1.79
C ALA A 158 1.06 22.22 2.39
N LEU A 159 1.00 22.37 3.73
CA LEU A 159 1.37 23.61 4.43
C LEU A 159 2.89 23.77 4.59
N PHE A 160 3.62 22.66 4.75
CA PHE A 160 5.08 22.67 4.96
C PHE A 160 5.83 21.86 3.90
N PRO A 161 5.62 22.14 2.58
CA PRO A 161 6.17 21.32 1.52
C PRO A 161 7.70 21.32 1.52
N LYS A 162 8.33 22.47 1.73
CA LYS A 162 9.79 22.60 1.70
C LYS A 162 10.46 21.84 2.86
N LEU A 163 9.85 21.80 4.03
CA LEU A 163 10.35 21.02 5.17
C LEU A 163 10.32 19.51 4.86
N ILE A 164 9.24 19.04 4.27
CA ILE A 164 9.08 17.62 3.93
C ILE A 164 10.01 17.22 2.77
N LEU A 165 10.07 18.05 1.72
CA LEU A 165 10.93 17.82 0.57
C LEU A 165 12.42 17.89 0.94
N GLY A 166 12.79 18.74 1.89
CA GLY A 166 14.16 18.87 2.38
C GLY A 166 14.69 17.62 3.10
N ILE A 167 13.82 16.69 3.53
CA ILE A 167 14.24 15.38 4.03
C ILE A 167 14.79 14.48 2.89
N TYR A 168 14.32 14.71 1.67
CA TYR A 168 14.64 13.86 0.51
C TYR A 168 15.71 14.45 -0.41
N THR A 169 15.82 15.77 -0.50
CA THR A 169 16.80 16.44 -1.36
C THR A 169 17.22 17.78 -0.81
N ASP A 170 18.52 18.07 -0.91
CA ASP A 170 19.12 19.37 -0.55
C ASP A 170 19.18 20.33 -1.74
N ILE A 171 18.73 19.92 -2.94
CA ILE A 171 18.78 20.71 -4.16
C ILE A 171 17.57 21.64 -4.24
N PRO A 172 17.73 23.00 -4.08
CA PRO A 172 16.61 23.92 -4.01
C PRO A 172 15.73 23.91 -5.27
N ASP A 173 16.33 23.77 -6.45
CA ASP A 173 15.62 23.71 -7.74
C ASP A 173 14.66 22.51 -7.81
N LEU A 174 15.07 21.34 -7.31
CA LEU A 174 14.21 20.15 -7.25
C LEU A 174 13.11 20.29 -6.19
N GLN A 175 13.40 20.93 -5.07
CA GLN A 175 12.39 21.23 -4.05
C GLN A 175 11.29 22.12 -4.63
N ASP A 176 11.65 23.24 -5.24
CA ASP A 176 10.69 24.20 -5.81
C ASP A 176 9.87 23.59 -6.96
N ALA A 177 10.48 22.78 -7.81
CA ALA A 177 9.79 22.05 -8.86
C ALA A 177 8.81 21.01 -8.30
N SER A 178 9.11 20.39 -7.15
CA SER A 178 8.29 19.35 -6.53
C SER A 178 7.08 19.90 -5.77
N VAL A 179 7.09 21.18 -5.34
CA VAL A 179 6.01 21.75 -4.50
C VAL A 179 4.65 21.67 -5.20
N HIS A 180 4.56 22.08 -6.46
CA HIS A 180 3.28 22.05 -7.19
C HIS A 180 2.75 20.64 -7.37
N SER A 181 3.62 19.69 -7.72
CA SER A 181 3.26 18.29 -7.85
C SER A 181 2.79 17.68 -6.51
N LEU A 182 3.42 18.10 -5.40
CA LEU A 182 3.02 17.67 -4.07
C LEU A 182 1.63 18.19 -3.69
N TRP A 183 1.29 19.45 -4.01
CA TRP A 183 -0.05 20.00 -3.75
C TRP A 183 -1.13 19.25 -4.54
N VAL A 184 -0.89 18.96 -5.81
CA VAL A 184 -1.79 18.15 -6.62
C VAL A 184 -1.97 16.76 -6.00
N MET A 185 -0.88 16.11 -5.61
CA MET A 185 -0.94 14.81 -4.94
C MET A 185 -1.73 14.87 -3.62
N CYS A 186 -1.51 15.86 -2.78
CA CYS A 186 -2.27 16.02 -1.53
C CYS A 186 -3.77 16.21 -1.78
N SER A 187 -4.15 16.99 -2.81
CA SER A 187 -5.57 17.19 -3.16
C SER A 187 -6.24 15.90 -3.66
N THR A 188 -5.49 15.05 -4.36
CA THR A 188 -5.99 13.76 -4.87
C THR A 188 -6.44 12.83 -3.74
N TYR A 189 -5.87 12.92 -2.53
CA TYR A 189 -6.25 12.08 -1.40
C TYR A 189 -7.72 12.26 -0.95
N LEU A 190 -8.36 13.39 -1.29
CA LEU A 190 -9.80 13.56 -1.06
C LEU A 190 -10.63 12.49 -1.78
N PHE A 191 -10.21 12.08 -2.97
CA PHE A 191 -10.89 11.06 -3.77
C PHE A 191 -10.27 9.68 -3.56
N LEU A 192 -8.96 9.62 -3.31
CA LEU A 192 -8.21 8.38 -3.17
C LEU A 192 -8.61 7.60 -1.92
N VAL A 193 -8.94 8.29 -0.82
CA VAL A 193 -9.37 7.66 0.44
C VAL A 193 -10.62 6.81 0.25
N PRO A 194 -11.78 7.33 -0.19
CA PRO A 194 -12.94 6.50 -0.38
C PRO A 194 -12.72 5.45 -1.48
N ALA A 195 -12.05 5.80 -2.57
CA ALA A 195 -11.78 4.87 -3.66
C ALA A 195 -11.06 3.60 -3.16
N ASN A 196 -9.96 3.75 -2.41
CA ASN A 196 -9.20 2.61 -1.89
C ASN A 196 -9.97 1.82 -0.83
N VAL A 197 -10.68 2.49 0.08
CA VAL A 197 -11.47 1.78 1.12
C VAL A 197 -12.58 0.96 0.49
N TYR A 198 -13.34 1.52 -0.47
CA TYR A 198 -14.37 0.78 -1.20
C TYR A 198 -13.77 -0.35 -2.05
N PHE A 199 -12.66 -0.11 -2.71
CA PHE A 199 -11.98 -1.12 -3.51
C PHE A 199 -11.54 -2.32 -2.66
N GLN A 200 -10.91 -2.08 -1.51
CA GLN A 200 -10.51 -3.14 -0.58
C GLN A 200 -11.72 -3.83 0.05
N ALA A 201 -12.81 -3.11 0.31
CA ALA A 201 -14.05 -3.71 0.78
C ALA A 201 -14.64 -4.68 -0.27
N VAL A 202 -14.68 -4.30 -1.56
CA VAL A 202 -15.12 -5.18 -2.66
C VAL A 202 -14.21 -6.40 -2.76
N SER A 203 -12.90 -6.23 -2.68
CA SER A 203 -11.94 -7.34 -2.66
C SER A 203 -12.19 -8.27 -1.45
N GLY A 204 -12.52 -7.69 -0.28
CA GLY A 204 -12.88 -8.42 0.94
C GLY A 204 -14.17 -9.25 0.84
N THR A 205 -15.07 -8.95 -0.09
CA THR A 205 -16.25 -9.80 -0.38
C THR A 205 -15.88 -11.12 -1.07
N GLY A 206 -14.64 -11.28 -1.52
CA GLY A 206 -14.19 -12.41 -2.32
C GLY A 206 -14.56 -12.29 -3.82
N ASN A 207 -15.25 -11.23 -4.23
CA ASN A 207 -15.60 -10.99 -5.64
C ASN A 207 -14.44 -10.28 -6.37
N THR A 208 -13.31 -10.97 -6.46
CA THR A 208 -12.08 -10.46 -7.08
C THR A 208 -12.22 -10.19 -8.58
N ARG A 209 -13.19 -10.82 -9.26
CA ARG A 209 -13.50 -10.54 -10.67
C ARG A 209 -14.06 -9.13 -10.85
N THR A 210 -14.98 -8.72 -9.98
CA THR A 210 -15.53 -7.35 -10.02
C THR A 210 -14.45 -6.33 -9.69
N ALA A 211 -13.58 -6.60 -8.69
CA ALA A 211 -12.46 -5.74 -8.36
C ALA A 211 -11.51 -5.55 -9.56
N LEU A 212 -11.15 -6.64 -10.25
CA LEU A 212 -10.38 -6.58 -11.49
C LEU A 212 -11.08 -5.75 -12.57
N GLY A 213 -12.39 -5.98 -12.78
CA GLY A 213 -13.17 -5.22 -13.76
C GLY A 213 -13.18 -3.71 -13.50
N MET A 214 -13.32 -3.31 -12.25
CA MET A 214 -13.25 -1.90 -11.83
C MET A 214 -11.86 -1.31 -12.12
N GLU A 215 -10.79 -2.03 -11.80
CA GLU A 215 -9.42 -1.57 -12.06
C GLU A 215 -9.13 -1.45 -13.56
N LEU A 216 -9.49 -2.45 -14.35
CA LEU A 216 -9.32 -2.40 -15.81
C LEU A 216 -10.10 -1.23 -16.43
N ALA A 217 -11.34 -0.99 -15.98
CA ALA A 217 -12.12 0.17 -16.44
C ALA A 217 -11.41 1.49 -16.12
N THR A 218 -10.85 1.62 -14.92
CA THR A 218 -10.08 2.80 -14.50
C THR A 218 -8.81 2.97 -15.36
N LEU A 219 -8.08 1.88 -15.62
CA LEU A 219 -6.88 1.90 -16.46
C LEU A 219 -7.19 2.31 -17.91
N VAL A 220 -8.28 1.80 -18.49
CA VAL A 220 -8.69 2.19 -19.84
C VAL A 220 -9.05 3.68 -19.92
N ILE A 221 -9.75 4.21 -18.91
CA ILE A 221 -10.06 5.64 -18.84
C ILE A 221 -8.76 6.47 -18.71
N TYR A 222 -7.84 6.02 -17.87
CA TYR A 222 -6.56 6.68 -17.64
C TYR A 222 -5.72 6.73 -18.93
N THR A 223 -5.50 5.61 -19.60
CA THR A 223 -4.72 5.54 -20.83
C THR A 223 -5.33 6.39 -21.96
N ARG A 224 -6.67 6.39 -22.06
CA ARG A 224 -7.36 7.21 -23.08
C ARG A 224 -7.27 8.72 -22.81
N SER A 225 -7.13 9.13 -21.54
CA SER A 225 -6.97 10.55 -21.19
C SER A 225 -5.57 11.09 -21.46
N GLU A 226 -4.55 10.22 -21.59
CA GLU A 226 -3.17 10.63 -21.94
C GLU A 226 -2.95 10.76 -23.45
N GLU A 227 -3.85 10.25 -24.31
CA GLU A 227 -3.75 10.38 -25.76
C GLU A 227 -4.25 11.74 -26.29
N HIS A 228 -4.74 12.63 -25.44
CA HIS A 228 -5.21 13.99 -25.74
C HIS A 228 -4.42 15.04 -24.96
#